data_05b8e987f8767143dca7dbed968427c8
#
_entry.id   05b8e987f8767143dca7dbed968427c8
#
_cell.length_a   1.000
_cell.length_b   1.000
_cell.length_c   1.000
_cell.angle_alpha   90.00
_cell.angle_beta   90.00
_cell.angle_gamma   90.00
#
_symmetry.space_group_name_H-M   'P 1'
#
loop_
_entity.id
_entity.type
_entity.pdbx_description
1 polymer ?
#
loop_
_entity_poly.entity_id
_entity_poly.type
_entity_poly.pdbx_seq_one_letter_code
_entity_poly.pdbx_strand_id
1 'polypeptide(L)'
;MESIDAGLPATAVEGLWPGRKAQITALSGGITNHNYRVDVNGVSFVLRVGGNDTNLLGIDRTVEHAASLRAAEVGVGPEVVAFVESKGWLVTRFIDGRGVPPEELRTPAGIRRVAAVMRKIHEAAAIPGRFDAHSVVDQYREQAKKHGVWIPAEFDHAHHASERIRRARGPQPQVPCHNDLLNANFLDDGKLRIVDWEYAGMGDRFFDLANLSVNHDFRIEEDRLLLAAYFGSERPADLAALRLMRLMSDFREAMWGVPQSGISTLDFDFRKYADKHFSRLLLAAADPDFEHYLRQASGGRMEDPR
;
A
#
# COMPACT_ATOMS: atom_id res chain seq x y z
N MET A 1 -8.56 -23.61 7.33
CA MET A 1 -9.06 -22.64 8.34
C MET A 1 -8.39 -23.01 9.63
N GLU A 2 -7.12 -22.56 9.83
CA GLU A 2 -6.51 -22.69 11.14
C GLU A 2 -7.39 -21.95 12.14
N SER A 3 -7.75 -22.63 13.21
CA SER A 3 -8.45 -22.05 14.33
C SER A 3 -7.52 -20.95 14.89
N ILE A 4 -7.83 -19.68 14.57
CA ILE A 4 -7.32 -18.58 15.36
C ILE A 4 -7.56 -19.01 16.80
N ASP A 5 -6.49 -19.05 17.60
CA ASP A 5 -6.65 -19.32 19.02
C ASP A 5 -7.70 -18.34 19.56
N ALA A 6 -8.91 -18.81 19.77
CA ALA A 6 -10.05 -17.97 20.17
C ALA A 6 -9.76 -17.26 21.50
N GLY A 7 -8.71 -17.65 22.21
CA GLY A 7 -8.19 -17.03 23.40
C GLY A 7 -7.30 -15.80 23.12
N LEU A 8 -6.70 -15.68 21.94
CA LEU A 8 -5.71 -14.63 21.67
C LEU A 8 -6.27 -13.21 21.79
N PRO A 9 -7.41 -12.84 21.13
CA PRO A 9 -7.97 -11.50 21.30
C PRO A 9 -8.46 -11.23 22.71
N ALA A 10 -8.98 -12.24 23.42
CA ALA A 10 -9.41 -12.07 24.80
C ALA A 10 -8.22 -11.80 25.73
N THR A 11 -7.11 -12.53 25.58
CA THR A 11 -5.88 -12.31 26.34
C THR A 11 -5.28 -10.92 26.05
N ALA A 12 -5.29 -10.48 24.78
CA ALA A 12 -4.83 -9.14 24.41
C ALA A 12 -5.69 -8.05 25.04
N VAL A 13 -7.01 -8.24 25.02
CA VAL A 13 -7.96 -7.28 25.61
C VAL A 13 -7.81 -7.20 27.13
N GLU A 14 -7.63 -8.32 27.83
CA GLU A 14 -7.40 -8.33 29.27
C GLU A 14 -6.09 -7.58 29.64
N GLY A 15 -5.04 -7.77 28.84
CA GLY A 15 -3.77 -7.05 29.02
C GLY A 15 -3.88 -5.53 28.77
N LEU A 16 -4.70 -5.12 27.79
CA LEU A 16 -4.88 -3.71 27.41
C LEU A 16 -5.91 -2.97 28.29
N TRP A 17 -6.94 -3.68 28.77
CA TRP A 17 -8.03 -3.11 29.58
C TRP A 17 -8.34 -4.01 30.78
N PRO A 18 -7.42 -4.19 31.74
CA PRO A 18 -7.56 -5.15 32.82
C PRO A 18 -8.82 -4.90 33.65
N GLY A 19 -9.57 -5.98 33.91
CA GLY A 19 -10.80 -5.98 34.69
C GLY A 19 -11.98 -5.23 34.03
N ARG A 20 -11.88 -4.85 32.75
CA ARG A 20 -12.99 -4.21 32.02
C ARG A 20 -13.77 -5.25 31.21
N LYS A 21 -15.09 -5.12 31.21
CA LYS A 21 -15.93 -5.89 30.28
C LYS A 21 -15.74 -5.33 28.88
N ALA A 22 -15.33 -6.18 27.95
CA ALA A 22 -15.18 -5.84 26.56
C ALA A 22 -16.02 -6.79 25.69
N GLN A 23 -16.62 -6.24 24.62
CA GLN A 23 -17.20 -7.01 23.54
C GLN A 23 -16.19 -7.04 22.39
N ILE A 24 -15.86 -8.24 21.88
CA ILE A 24 -14.89 -8.43 20.82
C ILE A 24 -15.62 -8.99 19.60
N THR A 25 -15.46 -8.35 18.47
CA THR A 25 -16.04 -8.76 17.19
C THR A 25 -14.95 -8.79 16.13
N ALA A 26 -14.77 -9.91 15.44
CA ALA A 26 -13.82 -9.99 14.33
C ALA A 26 -14.28 -9.07 13.19
N LEU A 27 -13.34 -8.30 12.63
CA LEU A 27 -13.57 -7.50 11.44
C LEU A 27 -13.14 -8.32 10.21
N SER A 28 -14.01 -8.33 9.20
CA SER A 28 -13.70 -8.94 7.91
C SER A 28 -12.75 -8.05 7.12
N GLY A 29 -11.88 -8.67 6.32
CA GLY A 29 -10.91 -7.98 5.48
C GLY A 29 -9.50 -8.00 6.10
N GLY A 30 -8.50 -7.98 5.23
CA GLY A 30 -7.09 -8.13 5.59
C GLY A 30 -6.59 -9.55 5.36
N ILE A 31 -5.52 -9.64 4.54
CA ILE A 31 -4.87 -10.92 4.22
C ILE A 31 -3.74 -11.20 5.20
N THR A 32 -3.11 -10.15 5.73
CA THR A 32 -1.89 -10.20 6.55
C THR A 32 -2.14 -10.08 8.05
N ASN A 33 -3.31 -9.54 8.45
CA ASN A 33 -3.61 -9.22 9.84
C ASN A 33 -4.97 -9.72 10.27
N HIS A 34 -5.11 -10.00 11.57
CA HIS A 34 -6.39 -10.21 12.23
C HIS A 34 -6.84 -8.93 12.92
N ASN A 35 -7.95 -8.36 12.48
CA ASN A 35 -8.49 -7.14 13.03
C ASN A 35 -9.74 -7.44 13.86
N TYR A 36 -9.83 -6.81 15.03
CA TYR A 36 -10.97 -6.97 15.93
C TYR A 36 -11.50 -5.59 16.33
N ARG A 37 -12.80 -5.42 16.26
CA ARG A 37 -13.47 -4.35 16.98
C ARG A 37 -13.60 -4.73 18.43
N VAL A 38 -13.18 -3.84 19.31
CA VAL A 38 -13.23 -4.01 20.76
C VAL A 38 -14.01 -2.86 21.36
N ASP A 39 -15.19 -3.17 21.91
CA ASP A 39 -16.05 -2.18 22.56
C ASP A 39 -15.85 -2.26 24.07
N VAL A 40 -15.35 -1.17 24.70
CA VAL A 40 -15.05 -1.07 26.13
C VAL A 40 -15.65 0.21 26.67
N ASN A 41 -16.54 0.10 27.67
CA ASN A 41 -17.17 1.26 28.34
C ASN A 41 -17.83 2.27 27.37
N GLY A 42 -18.47 1.78 26.32
CA GLY A 42 -19.13 2.62 25.30
C GLY A 42 -18.20 3.26 24.28
N VAL A 43 -16.92 2.88 24.29
CA VAL A 43 -15.93 3.35 23.33
C VAL A 43 -15.45 2.19 22.47
N SER A 44 -15.38 2.39 21.17
CA SER A 44 -14.96 1.37 20.19
C SER A 44 -13.52 1.59 19.75
N PHE A 45 -12.79 0.50 19.66
CA PHE A 45 -11.39 0.44 19.21
C PHE A 45 -11.23 -0.62 18.10
N VAL A 46 -10.15 -0.52 17.36
CA VAL A 46 -9.64 -1.61 16.52
C VAL A 46 -8.38 -2.14 17.16
N LEU A 47 -8.37 -3.44 17.48
CA LEU A 47 -7.17 -4.18 17.84
C LEU A 47 -6.69 -4.91 16.61
N ARG A 48 -5.50 -4.56 16.11
CA ARG A 48 -4.80 -5.30 15.07
C ARG A 48 -3.80 -6.24 15.70
N VAL A 49 -3.91 -7.50 15.36
CA VAL A 49 -2.97 -8.56 15.69
C VAL A 49 -2.28 -8.99 14.40
N GLY A 50 -0.97 -8.84 14.33
CA GLY A 50 -0.20 -9.25 13.15
C GLY A 50 -0.33 -10.75 12.90
N GLY A 51 -0.40 -11.14 11.63
CA GLY A 51 -0.28 -12.52 11.23
C GLY A 51 1.14 -13.06 11.46
N ASN A 52 1.32 -14.36 11.28
CA ASN A 52 2.64 -15.00 11.36
C ASN A 52 3.50 -14.57 10.16
N ASP A 53 4.82 -14.52 10.37
CA ASP A 53 5.84 -14.32 9.33
C ASP A 53 5.69 -13.05 8.47
N THR A 54 5.00 -12.02 8.95
CA THR A 54 4.82 -10.76 8.23
C THR A 54 6.13 -10.02 7.91
N ASN A 55 7.21 -10.33 8.65
CA ASN A 55 8.56 -9.86 8.36
C ASN A 55 9.10 -10.38 7.01
N LEU A 56 8.64 -11.54 6.54
CA LEU A 56 8.98 -12.07 5.20
C LEU A 56 8.43 -11.18 4.08
N LEU A 57 7.38 -10.43 4.36
CA LEU A 57 6.76 -9.45 3.47
C LEU A 57 7.35 -8.04 3.59
N GLY A 58 8.39 -7.87 4.43
CA GLY A 58 9.02 -6.57 4.68
C GLY A 58 8.24 -5.66 5.63
N ILE A 59 7.25 -6.20 6.36
CA ILE A 59 6.46 -5.43 7.33
C ILE A 59 7.25 -5.28 8.63
N ASP A 60 7.46 -4.01 9.02
CA ASP A 60 8.05 -3.63 10.31
C ASP A 60 6.99 -2.94 11.17
N ARG A 61 6.62 -3.57 12.27
CA ARG A 61 5.55 -3.09 13.16
C ARG A 61 5.88 -1.77 13.87
N THR A 62 7.16 -1.46 14.08
CA THR A 62 7.59 -0.16 14.61
C THR A 62 7.43 0.96 13.57
N VAL A 63 7.72 0.65 12.32
CA VAL A 63 7.48 1.59 11.20
C VAL A 63 5.97 1.81 11.01
N GLU A 64 5.16 0.75 11.00
CA GLU A 64 3.70 0.83 10.94
C GLU A 64 3.13 1.72 12.05
N HIS A 65 3.58 1.49 13.30
CA HIS A 65 3.15 2.31 14.44
C HIS A 65 3.49 3.79 14.24
N ALA A 66 4.73 4.10 13.87
CA ALA A 66 5.17 5.48 13.64
C ALA A 66 4.40 6.14 12.48
N ALA A 67 4.13 5.41 11.40
CA ALA A 67 3.33 5.89 10.27
C ALA A 67 1.88 6.15 10.67
N SER A 68 1.28 5.24 11.48
CA SER A 68 -0.07 5.40 12.00
C SER A 68 -0.20 6.62 12.91
N LEU A 69 0.79 6.88 13.78
CA LEU A 69 0.87 8.10 14.59
C LEU A 69 0.91 9.35 13.71
N ARG A 70 1.75 9.34 12.67
CA ARG A 70 1.89 10.46 11.74
C ARG A 70 0.59 10.71 10.96
N ALA A 71 -0.07 9.64 10.49
CA ALA A 71 -1.35 9.74 9.80
C ALA A 71 -2.45 10.31 10.71
N ALA A 72 -2.46 9.93 11.99
CA ALA A 72 -3.39 10.46 12.98
C ALA A 72 -3.15 11.97 13.24
N GLU A 73 -1.89 12.39 13.40
CA GLU A 73 -1.52 13.79 13.62
C GLU A 73 -2.00 14.73 12.50
N VAL A 74 -1.89 14.29 11.25
CA VAL A 74 -2.35 15.09 10.10
C VAL A 74 -3.83 14.87 9.78
N GLY A 75 -4.53 14.10 10.59
CA GLY A 75 -5.97 13.86 10.48
C GLY A 75 -6.37 12.99 9.29
N VAL A 76 -5.47 12.13 8.83
CA VAL A 76 -5.67 11.17 7.73
C VAL A 76 -6.04 9.79 8.28
N GLY A 77 -5.32 9.30 9.29
CA GLY A 77 -5.58 8.02 9.95
C GLY A 77 -6.44 8.13 11.23
N PRO A 78 -6.78 6.99 11.85
CA PRO A 78 -7.40 6.95 13.16
C PRO A 78 -6.41 7.34 14.25
N GLU A 79 -6.92 7.81 15.39
CA GLU A 79 -6.12 8.01 16.60
C GLU A 79 -5.48 6.70 17.05
N VAL A 80 -4.17 6.71 17.28
CA VAL A 80 -3.44 5.58 17.86
C VAL A 80 -3.57 5.64 19.39
N VAL A 81 -4.08 4.58 19.99
CA VAL A 81 -4.37 4.50 21.41
C VAL A 81 -3.28 3.75 22.18
N ALA A 82 -2.79 2.65 21.61
CA ALA A 82 -1.72 1.86 22.22
C ALA A 82 -0.94 1.08 21.15
N PHE A 83 0.30 0.76 21.49
CA PHE A 83 1.14 -0.17 20.74
C PHE A 83 1.83 -1.11 21.74
N VAL A 84 1.62 -2.40 21.57
CA VAL A 84 2.26 -3.45 22.37
C VAL A 84 3.48 -3.95 21.59
N GLU A 85 4.62 -3.28 21.76
CA GLU A 85 5.84 -3.48 20.97
C GLU A 85 6.28 -4.95 20.95
N SER A 86 6.30 -5.63 22.12
CA SER A 86 6.72 -7.03 22.26
C SER A 86 5.86 -8.02 21.45
N LYS A 87 4.68 -7.60 21.00
CA LYS A 87 3.72 -8.40 20.24
C LYS A 87 3.43 -7.82 18.85
N GLY A 88 3.85 -6.59 18.59
CA GLY A 88 3.50 -5.88 17.37
C GLY A 88 1.99 -5.57 17.25
N TRP A 89 1.26 -5.51 18.37
CA TRP A 89 -0.16 -5.22 18.35
C TRP A 89 -0.43 -3.73 18.37
N LEU A 90 -1.26 -3.28 17.45
CA LEU A 90 -1.66 -1.88 17.33
C LEU A 90 -3.13 -1.71 17.74
N VAL A 91 -3.39 -0.72 18.58
CA VAL A 91 -4.76 -0.32 18.96
C VAL A 91 -5.02 1.09 18.45
N THR A 92 -6.08 1.22 17.67
CA THR A 92 -6.53 2.52 17.18
C THR A 92 -7.99 2.78 17.60
N ARG A 93 -8.39 4.04 17.56
CA ARG A 93 -9.81 4.40 17.67
C ARG A 93 -10.58 3.82 16.49
N PHE A 94 -11.72 3.19 16.74
CA PHE A 94 -12.61 2.73 15.67
C PHE A 94 -13.16 3.94 14.92
N ILE A 95 -13.08 3.92 13.60
CA ILE A 95 -13.71 4.91 12.73
C ILE A 95 -15.14 4.45 12.46
N ASP A 96 -16.11 5.17 13.00
CA ASP A 96 -17.53 4.94 12.71
C ASP A 96 -17.88 5.59 11.37
N GLY A 97 -17.48 4.93 10.30
CA GLY A 97 -17.60 5.37 8.92
C GLY A 97 -17.94 4.21 8.00
N ARG A 98 -18.18 4.53 6.75
CA ARG A 98 -18.40 3.53 5.68
C ARG A 98 -17.14 3.34 4.84
N GLY A 99 -16.98 2.17 4.27
CA GLY A 99 -16.04 1.97 3.16
C GLY A 99 -16.44 2.87 1.98
N VAL A 100 -15.45 3.43 1.30
CA VAL A 100 -15.70 4.27 0.11
C VAL A 100 -15.79 3.38 -1.13
N PRO A 101 -16.91 3.38 -1.89
CA PRO A 101 -17.01 2.61 -3.12
C PRO A 101 -15.98 3.07 -4.17
N PRO A 102 -15.38 2.14 -4.95
CA PRO A 102 -14.39 2.50 -5.98
C PRO A 102 -14.88 3.54 -6.97
N GLU A 103 -16.14 3.46 -7.38
CA GLU A 103 -16.78 4.40 -8.29
C GLU A 103 -16.87 5.81 -7.71
N GLU A 104 -17.04 5.95 -6.40
CA GLU A 104 -17.03 7.26 -5.72
C GLU A 104 -15.65 7.89 -5.73
N LEU A 105 -14.59 7.09 -5.49
CA LEU A 105 -13.21 7.55 -5.56
C LEU A 105 -12.82 8.05 -6.96
N ARG A 106 -13.42 7.47 -8.02
CA ARG A 106 -13.18 7.84 -9.41
C ARG A 106 -13.90 9.11 -9.86
N THR A 107 -14.87 9.61 -9.08
CA THR A 107 -15.51 10.88 -9.41
C THR A 107 -14.52 12.04 -9.32
N PRO A 108 -14.73 13.15 -10.06
CA PRO A 108 -13.87 14.33 -9.92
C PRO A 108 -13.82 14.88 -8.49
N ALA A 109 -14.86 14.73 -7.71
CA ALA A 109 -14.88 15.12 -6.30
C ALA A 109 -14.06 14.14 -5.45
N GLY A 110 -14.22 12.83 -5.66
CA GLY A 110 -13.45 11.77 -4.99
C GLY A 110 -11.96 11.91 -5.24
N ILE A 111 -11.54 12.08 -6.49
CA ILE A 111 -10.14 12.28 -6.88
C ILE A 111 -9.55 13.50 -6.17
N ARG A 112 -10.25 14.63 -6.11
CA ARG A 112 -9.78 15.82 -5.37
C ARG A 112 -9.67 15.58 -3.87
N ARG A 113 -10.61 14.84 -3.27
CA ARG A 113 -10.55 14.47 -1.83
C ARG A 113 -9.33 13.58 -1.55
N VAL A 114 -9.10 12.56 -2.36
CA VAL A 114 -7.94 11.66 -2.22
C VAL A 114 -6.64 12.42 -2.41
N ALA A 115 -6.52 13.24 -3.46
CA ALA A 115 -5.32 14.07 -3.69
C ALA A 115 -4.99 14.97 -2.48
N ALA A 116 -6.02 15.57 -1.86
CA ALA A 116 -5.83 16.40 -0.67
C ALA A 116 -5.36 15.59 0.54
N VAL A 117 -5.87 14.38 0.73
CA VAL A 117 -5.48 13.48 1.83
C VAL A 117 -4.04 12.97 1.62
N MET A 118 -3.69 12.53 0.40
CA MET A 118 -2.35 12.09 0.06
C MET A 118 -1.32 13.21 0.23
N ARG A 119 -1.66 14.44 -0.17
CA ARG A 119 -0.77 15.59 0.03
C ARG A 119 -0.47 15.84 1.51
N LYS A 120 -1.46 15.74 2.40
CA LYS A 120 -1.26 15.89 3.84
C LYS A 120 -0.23 14.92 4.41
N ILE A 121 -0.28 13.65 4.00
CA ILE A 121 0.68 12.66 4.49
C ILE A 121 2.05 12.83 3.84
N HIS A 122 2.12 13.13 2.55
CA HIS A 122 3.38 13.34 1.85
C HIS A 122 4.12 14.61 2.30
N GLU A 123 3.40 15.60 2.86
CA GLU A 123 3.96 16.83 3.44
C GLU A 123 4.22 16.71 4.95
N ALA A 124 3.82 15.60 5.56
CA ALA A 124 4.04 15.37 6.99
C ALA A 124 5.53 15.17 7.31
N ALA A 125 5.87 15.24 8.61
CA ALA A 125 7.22 14.96 9.05
C ALA A 125 7.62 13.50 8.74
N ALA A 126 8.91 13.28 8.51
CA ALA A 126 9.47 11.97 8.17
C ALA A 126 9.08 10.88 9.17
N ILE A 127 8.93 9.67 8.65
CA ILE A 127 8.70 8.44 9.41
C ILE A 127 9.94 7.55 9.30
N PRO A 128 10.15 6.62 10.25
CA PRO A 128 11.18 5.61 10.10
C PRO A 128 10.85 4.66 8.94
N GLY A 129 11.85 3.92 8.48
CA GLY A 129 11.70 2.97 7.39
C GLY A 129 11.74 3.62 6.00
N ARG A 130 11.99 2.79 5.01
CA ARG A 130 12.09 3.19 3.61
C ARG A 130 11.34 2.18 2.76
N PHE A 131 10.69 2.69 1.73
CA PHE A 131 10.05 1.88 0.71
C PHE A 131 10.58 2.29 -0.66
N ASP A 132 11.20 1.36 -1.36
CA ASP A 132 11.60 1.49 -2.76
C ASP A 132 11.05 0.28 -3.51
N ALA A 133 10.06 0.50 -4.37
CA ALA A 133 9.37 -0.55 -5.10
C ALA A 133 10.34 -1.45 -5.91
N HIS A 134 11.43 -0.89 -6.43
CA HIS A 134 12.45 -1.65 -7.16
C HIS A 134 13.19 -2.63 -6.24
N SER A 135 13.57 -2.17 -5.04
CA SER A 135 14.25 -3.02 -4.04
C SER A 135 13.30 -4.05 -3.42
N VAL A 136 12.03 -3.69 -3.25
CA VAL A 136 11.01 -4.59 -2.67
C VAL A 136 10.77 -5.80 -3.58
N VAL A 137 10.71 -5.62 -4.91
CA VAL A 137 10.53 -6.76 -5.82
C VAL A 137 11.73 -7.70 -5.81
N ASP A 138 12.96 -7.18 -5.65
CA ASP A 138 14.16 -8.00 -5.49
C ASP A 138 14.14 -8.77 -4.17
N GLN A 139 13.69 -8.14 -3.07
CA GLN A 139 13.51 -8.81 -1.77
C GLN A 139 12.49 -9.95 -1.87
N TYR A 140 11.35 -9.75 -2.50
CA TYR A 140 10.35 -10.81 -2.71
C TYR A 140 10.88 -11.95 -3.59
N ARG A 141 11.68 -11.65 -4.60
CA ARG A 141 12.38 -12.67 -5.40
C ARG A 141 13.31 -13.51 -4.53
N GLU A 142 14.12 -12.89 -3.68
CA GLU A 142 15.04 -13.63 -2.80
C GLU A 142 14.27 -14.45 -1.75
N GLN A 143 13.15 -13.95 -1.22
CA GLN A 143 12.27 -14.73 -0.36
C GLN A 143 11.69 -15.95 -1.08
N ALA A 144 11.20 -15.78 -2.31
CA ALA A 144 10.69 -16.88 -3.11
C ALA A 144 11.77 -17.96 -3.33
N LYS A 145 12.99 -17.58 -3.71
CA LYS A 145 14.11 -18.50 -3.86
C LYS A 145 14.45 -19.24 -2.57
N LYS A 146 14.53 -18.52 -1.44
CA LYS A 146 14.86 -19.08 -0.12
C LYS A 146 13.87 -20.15 0.30
N HIS A 147 12.60 -19.99 -0.06
CA HIS A 147 11.53 -20.92 0.29
C HIS A 147 11.21 -21.93 -0.83
N GLY A 148 12.02 -21.98 -1.90
CA GLY A 148 11.83 -22.92 -3.02
C GLY A 148 10.55 -22.65 -3.82
N VAL A 149 10.04 -21.42 -3.78
CA VAL A 149 8.84 -21.02 -4.52
C VAL A 149 9.21 -20.69 -5.96
N TRP A 150 8.35 -21.10 -6.87
CA TRP A 150 8.47 -20.81 -8.27
C TRP A 150 8.51 -19.30 -8.57
N ILE A 151 9.42 -18.92 -9.45
CA ILE A 151 9.51 -17.55 -9.98
C ILE A 151 8.99 -17.56 -11.42
N PRO A 152 8.02 -16.71 -11.78
CA PRO A 152 7.49 -16.61 -13.12
C PRO A 152 8.57 -16.27 -14.16
N ALA A 153 8.44 -16.82 -15.38
CA ALA A 153 9.32 -16.46 -16.49
C ALA A 153 9.19 -14.98 -16.89
N GLU A 154 8.05 -14.39 -16.61
CA GLU A 154 7.73 -12.97 -16.81
C GLU A 154 8.61 -12.04 -15.98
N PHE A 155 9.19 -12.54 -14.88
CA PHE A 155 10.02 -11.75 -13.97
C PHE A 155 11.14 -11.00 -14.68
N ASP A 156 11.89 -11.66 -15.56
CA ASP A 156 13.05 -11.04 -16.21
C ASP A 156 12.64 -9.88 -17.13
N HIS A 157 11.52 -10.02 -17.85
CA HIS A 157 10.97 -8.94 -18.68
C HIS A 157 10.47 -7.76 -17.82
N ALA A 158 9.74 -8.05 -16.73
CA ALA A 158 9.26 -7.05 -15.80
C ALA A 158 10.43 -6.32 -15.11
N HIS A 159 11.45 -7.06 -14.69
CA HIS A 159 12.65 -6.50 -14.07
C HIS A 159 13.43 -5.61 -15.06
N HIS A 160 13.53 -6.01 -16.32
CA HIS A 160 14.14 -5.16 -17.36
C HIS A 160 13.38 -3.83 -17.52
N ALA A 161 12.05 -3.88 -17.57
CA ALA A 161 11.22 -2.65 -17.62
C ALA A 161 11.43 -1.79 -16.37
N SER A 162 11.46 -2.40 -15.18
CA SER A 162 11.73 -1.75 -13.90
C SER A 162 13.06 -0.98 -13.92
N GLU A 163 14.14 -1.60 -14.39
CA GLU A 163 15.46 -0.96 -14.48
C GLU A 163 15.49 0.22 -15.48
N ARG A 164 14.71 0.14 -16.55
CA ARG A 164 14.54 1.25 -17.49
C ARG A 164 13.81 2.42 -16.84
N ILE A 165 12.74 2.14 -16.07
CA ILE A 165 11.99 3.14 -15.30
C ILE A 165 12.90 3.81 -14.28
N ARG A 166 13.66 3.02 -13.50
CA ARG A 166 14.61 3.53 -12.50
C ARG A 166 15.61 4.51 -13.12
N ARG A 167 16.21 4.13 -14.26
CA ARG A 167 17.18 4.99 -14.98
C ARG A 167 16.55 6.26 -15.52
N ALA A 168 15.38 6.16 -16.13
CA ALA A 168 14.68 7.31 -16.70
C ALA A 168 14.28 8.32 -15.63
N ARG A 169 13.77 7.84 -14.48
CA ARG A 169 13.31 8.72 -13.40
C ARG A 169 14.43 9.25 -12.53
N GLY A 170 15.53 8.50 -12.38
CA GLY A 170 16.60 8.87 -11.45
C GLY A 170 16.15 8.98 -9.99
N PRO A 171 16.99 9.51 -9.09
CA PRO A 171 16.64 9.71 -7.69
C PRO A 171 15.45 10.65 -7.51
N GLN A 172 14.52 10.30 -6.64
CA GLN A 172 13.33 11.08 -6.32
C GLN A 172 13.34 11.56 -4.87
N PRO A 173 12.73 12.73 -4.57
CA PRO A 173 12.50 13.15 -3.20
C PRO A 173 11.70 12.10 -2.42
N GLN A 174 12.15 11.79 -1.21
CA GLN A 174 11.52 10.81 -0.35
C GLN A 174 10.54 11.50 0.59
N VAL A 175 9.30 11.04 0.60
CA VAL A 175 8.22 11.52 1.46
C VAL A 175 7.57 10.36 2.20
N PRO A 176 6.85 10.59 3.31
CA PRO A 176 6.03 9.55 3.92
C PRO A 176 4.99 9.04 2.92
N CYS A 177 5.02 7.75 2.60
CA CYS A 177 4.11 7.08 1.66
C CYS A 177 3.36 5.95 2.36
N HIS A 178 2.15 5.66 1.87
CA HIS A 178 1.33 4.54 2.32
C HIS A 178 1.75 3.21 1.67
N ASN A 179 1.98 3.24 0.36
CA ASN A 179 2.44 2.14 -0.49
C ASN A 179 1.44 0.98 -0.70
N ASP A 180 0.20 1.10 -0.19
CA ASP A 180 -0.84 0.08 -0.32
C ASP A 180 -2.25 0.70 -0.37
N LEU A 181 -2.51 1.56 -1.36
CA LEU A 181 -3.76 2.30 -1.51
C LEU A 181 -4.84 1.46 -2.20
N LEU A 182 -5.17 0.33 -1.58
CA LEU A 182 -6.31 -0.52 -1.96
C LEU A 182 -7.63 0.13 -1.55
N ASN A 183 -8.71 -0.20 -2.27
CA ASN A 183 -10.04 0.36 -1.98
C ASN A 183 -10.50 0.09 -0.53
N ALA A 184 -10.18 -1.07 0.01
CA ALA A 184 -10.55 -1.45 1.38
C ALA A 184 -9.96 -0.53 2.46
N ASN A 185 -8.89 0.21 2.13
CA ASN A 185 -8.19 1.09 3.05
C ASN A 185 -8.78 2.51 3.12
N PHE A 186 -9.84 2.80 2.33
CA PHE A 186 -10.51 4.10 2.35
C PHE A 186 -11.83 4.05 3.12
N LEU A 187 -11.93 4.87 4.17
CA LEU A 187 -13.13 5.03 4.99
C LEU A 187 -13.62 6.49 4.94
N ASP A 188 -14.93 6.69 5.12
CA ASP A 188 -15.57 8.01 5.16
C ASP A 188 -16.41 8.14 6.43
N ASP A 189 -15.98 8.97 7.37
CA ASP A 189 -16.67 9.38 8.60
C ASP A 189 -17.14 10.86 8.54
N GLY A 190 -17.35 11.38 7.32
CA GLY A 190 -17.48 12.80 7.02
C GLY A 190 -16.15 13.42 6.54
N LYS A 191 -15.05 12.71 6.77
CA LYS A 191 -13.74 12.98 6.19
C LYS A 191 -13.21 11.70 5.56
N LEU A 192 -12.44 11.85 4.48
CA LEU A 192 -11.77 10.70 3.90
C LEU A 192 -10.59 10.29 4.79
N ARG A 193 -10.60 9.03 5.22
CA ARG A 193 -9.57 8.41 6.06
C ARG A 193 -8.86 7.32 5.30
N ILE A 194 -7.58 7.10 5.64
CA ILE A 194 -6.79 5.98 5.14
C ILE A 194 -6.33 5.16 6.36
N VAL A 195 -6.51 3.84 6.27
CA VAL A 195 -6.11 2.87 7.29
C VAL A 195 -5.12 1.87 6.69
N ASP A 196 -4.52 1.04 7.54
CA ASP A 196 -3.61 -0.04 7.15
C ASP A 196 -2.25 0.44 6.62
N TRP A 197 -1.45 1.03 7.53
CA TRP A 197 -0.15 1.63 7.26
C TRP A 197 1.02 0.64 7.31
N GLU A 198 0.79 -0.67 7.17
CA GLU A 198 1.81 -1.70 7.38
C GLU A 198 2.94 -1.70 6.34
N TYR A 199 2.70 -1.18 5.14
CA TYR A 199 3.72 -0.99 4.09
C TYR A 199 4.26 0.43 4.03
N ALA A 200 3.90 1.29 4.99
CA ALA A 200 4.34 2.68 4.98
C ALA A 200 5.87 2.81 5.12
N GLY A 201 6.40 3.85 4.52
CA GLY A 201 7.83 4.19 4.57
C GLY A 201 8.13 5.47 3.84
N MET A 202 9.33 5.98 4.02
CA MET A 202 9.84 7.08 3.18
C MET A 202 10.04 6.57 1.75
N GLY A 203 9.32 7.11 0.80
CA GLY A 203 9.29 6.62 -0.58
C GLY A 203 9.01 7.70 -1.62
N ASP A 204 8.85 7.26 -2.85
CA ASP A 204 8.49 8.10 -3.98
C ASP A 204 6.98 8.35 -4.01
N ARG A 205 6.56 9.61 -3.88
CA ARG A 205 5.14 10.00 -3.95
C ARG A 205 4.41 9.51 -5.20
N PHE A 206 5.13 9.37 -6.31
CA PHE A 206 4.53 8.85 -7.55
C PHE A 206 4.20 7.37 -7.45
N PHE A 207 4.83 6.61 -6.54
CA PHE A 207 4.40 5.24 -6.28
C PHE A 207 3.01 5.22 -5.65
N ASP A 208 2.75 6.05 -4.63
CA ASP A 208 1.41 6.16 -4.02
C ASP A 208 0.35 6.63 -5.02
N LEU A 209 0.65 7.69 -5.79
CA LEU A 209 -0.27 8.20 -6.82
C LEU A 209 -0.59 7.12 -7.87
N ALA A 210 0.40 6.34 -8.27
CA ALA A 210 0.27 5.26 -9.24
C ALA A 210 -0.44 4.04 -8.65
N ASN A 211 -0.15 3.68 -7.40
CA ASN A 211 -0.80 2.58 -6.69
C ASN A 211 -2.30 2.87 -6.53
N LEU A 212 -2.67 4.09 -6.13
CA LEU A 212 -4.06 4.53 -6.15
C LEU A 212 -4.68 4.37 -7.55
N SER A 213 -4.02 4.93 -8.56
CA SER A 213 -4.50 4.96 -9.93
C SER A 213 -4.75 3.56 -10.49
N VAL A 214 -3.81 2.63 -10.30
CA VAL A 214 -3.91 1.27 -10.84
C VAL A 214 -4.90 0.41 -10.08
N ASN A 215 -5.00 0.57 -8.76
CA ASN A 215 -5.93 -0.19 -7.93
C ASN A 215 -7.38 0.24 -8.10
N HIS A 216 -7.62 1.45 -8.61
CA HIS A 216 -8.96 1.97 -8.87
C HIS A 216 -9.25 2.09 -10.38
N ASP A 217 -8.44 1.45 -11.24
CA ASP A 217 -8.60 1.42 -12.69
C ASP A 217 -8.79 2.83 -13.33
N PHE A 218 -8.01 3.82 -12.86
CA PHE A 218 -8.07 5.17 -13.40
C PHE A 218 -7.66 5.18 -14.88
N ARG A 219 -8.43 5.91 -15.67
CA ARG A 219 -8.11 6.26 -17.06
C ARG A 219 -7.18 7.47 -17.09
N ILE A 220 -6.71 7.82 -18.26
CA ILE A 220 -5.74 8.91 -18.43
C ILE A 220 -6.31 10.26 -17.98
N GLU A 221 -7.61 10.50 -18.18
CA GLU A 221 -8.28 11.73 -17.75
C GLU A 221 -8.36 11.84 -16.22
N GLU A 222 -8.57 10.69 -15.54
CA GLU A 222 -8.59 10.61 -14.09
C GLU A 222 -7.17 10.78 -13.52
N ASP A 223 -6.16 10.21 -14.16
CA ASP A 223 -4.74 10.42 -13.82
C ASP A 223 -4.36 11.90 -13.93
N ARG A 224 -4.74 12.58 -15.03
CA ARG A 224 -4.51 14.02 -15.23
C ARG A 224 -5.20 14.84 -14.16
N LEU A 225 -6.44 14.53 -13.83
CA LEU A 225 -7.18 15.21 -12.77
C LEU A 225 -6.53 15.00 -11.40
N LEU A 226 -6.06 13.78 -11.10
CA LEU A 226 -5.33 13.47 -9.87
C LEU A 226 -4.07 14.32 -9.76
N LEU A 227 -3.27 14.39 -10.82
CA LEU A 227 -2.03 15.18 -10.85
C LEU A 227 -2.31 16.69 -10.71
N ALA A 228 -3.31 17.20 -11.44
CA ALA A 228 -3.73 18.59 -11.31
C ALA A 228 -4.22 18.93 -9.90
N ALA A 229 -5.01 18.03 -9.28
CA ALA A 229 -5.49 18.22 -7.91
C ALA A 229 -4.36 18.12 -6.87
N TYR A 230 -3.36 17.27 -7.12
CA TYR A 230 -2.25 17.03 -6.19
C TYR A 230 -1.17 18.14 -6.30
N PHE A 231 -0.75 18.52 -7.51
CA PHE A 231 0.34 19.48 -7.75
C PHE A 231 -0.15 20.91 -8.03
N GLY A 232 -1.45 21.12 -8.23
CA GLY A 232 -2.01 22.40 -8.67
C GLY A 232 -1.96 22.59 -10.19
N SER A 233 -1.23 21.77 -10.92
CA SER A 233 -1.13 21.76 -12.39
C SER A 233 -0.74 20.36 -12.86
N GLU A 234 -1.02 20.06 -14.13
CA GLU A 234 -0.55 18.85 -14.79
C GLU A 234 0.66 19.20 -15.67
N ARG A 235 1.74 18.46 -15.51
CA ARG A 235 2.91 18.52 -16.40
C ARG A 235 3.08 17.18 -17.11
N PRO A 236 3.49 17.17 -18.40
CA PRO A 236 3.72 15.91 -19.11
C PRO A 236 4.68 14.94 -18.40
N ALA A 237 5.73 15.48 -17.74
CA ALA A 237 6.67 14.68 -16.97
C ALA A 237 6.03 14.02 -15.74
N ASP A 238 5.06 14.68 -15.08
CA ASP A 238 4.33 14.11 -13.94
C ASP A 238 3.40 12.97 -14.40
N LEU A 239 2.72 13.15 -15.53
CA LEU A 239 1.91 12.11 -16.13
C LEU A 239 2.77 10.89 -16.52
N ALA A 240 3.91 11.13 -17.16
CA ALA A 240 4.85 10.09 -17.51
C ALA A 240 5.35 9.35 -16.26
N ALA A 241 5.73 10.07 -15.20
CA ALA A 241 6.16 9.47 -13.94
C ALA A 241 5.06 8.60 -13.32
N LEU A 242 3.82 9.08 -13.26
CA LEU A 242 2.69 8.31 -12.75
C LEU A 242 2.46 7.05 -13.59
N ARG A 243 2.40 7.18 -14.92
CA ARG A 243 2.16 6.05 -15.84
C ARG A 243 3.26 4.98 -15.73
N LEU A 244 4.52 5.38 -15.60
CA LEU A 244 5.65 4.45 -15.37
C LEU A 244 5.55 3.77 -13.99
N MET A 245 5.18 4.51 -12.95
CA MET A 245 5.06 3.93 -11.61
C MET A 245 3.85 3.01 -11.44
N ARG A 246 2.83 3.08 -12.33
CA ARG A 246 1.76 2.08 -12.38
C ARG A 246 2.32 0.69 -12.72
N LEU A 247 3.30 0.62 -13.63
CA LEU A 247 3.99 -0.66 -13.93
C LEU A 247 4.74 -1.16 -12.69
N MET A 248 5.38 -0.24 -11.94
CA MET A 248 6.06 -0.62 -10.70
C MET A 248 5.10 -1.08 -9.61
N SER A 249 3.92 -0.47 -9.52
CA SER A 249 2.86 -0.94 -8.61
C SER A 249 2.41 -2.35 -8.97
N ASP A 250 2.14 -2.63 -10.26
CA ASP A 250 1.82 -3.99 -10.72
C ASP A 250 2.95 -4.97 -10.46
N PHE A 251 4.20 -4.58 -10.68
CA PHE A 251 5.34 -5.46 -10.41
C PHE A 251 5.47 -5.80 -8.92
N ARG A 252 5.26 -4.82 -8.04
CA ARG A 252 5.25 -5.05 -6.59
C ARG A 252 4.14 -6.00 -6.19
N GLU A 253 2.90 -5.81 -6.70
CA GLU A 253 1.77 -6.69 -6.42
C GLU A 253 2.00 -8.11 -6.94
N ALA A 254 2.47 -8.25 -8.18
CA ALA A 254 2.81 -9.56 -8.74
C ALA A 254 3.83 -10.29 -7.87
N MET A 255 4.90 -9.60 -7.51
CA MET A 255 5.97 -10.19 -6.71
C MET A 255 5.60 -10.38 -5.24
N TRP A 256 4.62 -9.65 -4.70
CA TRP A 256 4.04 -9.95 -3.39
C TRP A 256 3.30 -11.31 -3.40
N GLY A 257 2.56 -11.60 -4.46
CA GLY A 257 1.84 -12.86 -4.61
C GLY A 257 2.77 -14.07 -4.78
N VAL A 258 3.95 -13.90 -5.39
CA VAL A 258 4.86 -15.00 -5.68
C VAL A 258 5.31 -15.76 -4.43
N PRO A 259 6.00 -15.18 -3.42
CA PRO A 259 6.38 -15.91 -2.22
C PRO A 259 5.16 -16.41 -1.43
N GLN A 260 4.06 -15.65 -1.41
CA GLN A 260 2.83 -16.03 -0.74
C GLN A 260 2.24 -17.34 -1.29
N SER A 261 2.40 -17.63 -2.58
CA SER A 261 1.90 -18.86 -3.20
C SER A 261 2.51 -20.15 -2.63
N GLY A 262 3.64 -20.06 -1.92
CA GLY A 262 4.30 -21.21 -1.29
C GLY A 262 4.42 -21.11 0.23
N ILE A 263 4.22 -19.92 0.82
CA ILE A 263 4.42 -19.69 2.25
C ILE A 263 3.08 -19.53 2.98
N SER A 264 2.09 -18.92 2.33
CA SER A 264 0.82 -18.59 2.96
C SER A 264 -0.07 -19.85 3.16
N THR A 265 -0.73 -19.89 4.30
CA THR A 265 -1.77 -20.89 4.63
C THR A 265 -3.18 -20.43 4.26
N LEU A 266 -3.32 -19.22 3.71
CA LEU A 266 -4.61 -18.65 3.33
C LEU A 266 -5.19 -19.33 2.09
N ASP A 267 -6.50 -19.53 2.08
CA ASP A 267 -7.25 -19.99 0.91
C ASP A 267 -7.45 -18.81 -0.07
N PHE A 268 -6.36 -18.47 -0.75
CA PHE A 268 -6.31 -17.41 -1.76
C PHE A 268 -5.41 -17.84 -2.92
N ASP A 269 -5.85 -17.63 -4.15
CA ASP A 269 -5.10 -17.97 -5.35
C ASP A 269 -4.03 -16.92 -5.66
N PHE A 270 -2.94 -16.96 -4.90
CA PHE A 270 -1.80 -16.05 -5.05
C PHE A 270 -1.13 -16.16 -6.42
N ARG A 271 -1.17 -17.33 -7.06
CA ARG A 271 -0.61 -17.52 -8.40
C ARG A 271 -1.41 -16.74 -9.42
N LYS A 272 -2.73 -16.93 -9.44
CA LYS A 272 -3.64 -16.16 -10.32
C LYS A 272 -3.55 -14.65 -10.07
N TYR A 273 -3.37 -14.25 -8.81
CA TYR A 273 -3.13 -12.86 -8.44
C TYR A 273 -1.84 -12.33 -9.07
N ALA A 274 -0.72 -13.04 -8.93
CA ALA A 274 0.56 -12.67 -9.53
C ALA A 274 0.47 -12.59 -11.06
N ASP A 275 -0.12 -13.61 -11.70
CA ASP A 275 -0.29 -13.69 -13.16
C ASP A 275 -1.10 -12.50 -13.71
N LYS A 276 -2.16 -12.09 -13.00
CA LYS A 276 -2.95 -10.89 -13.36
C LYS A 276 -2.09 -9.64 -13.44
N HIS A 277 -1.27 -9.41 -12.41
CA HIS A 277 -0.44 -8.22 -12.31
C HIS A 277 0.75 -8.25 -13.29
N PHE A 278 1.40 -9.40 -13.48
CA PHE A 278 2.41 -9.57 -14.53
C PHE A 278 1.84 -9.30 -15.92
N SER A 279 0.67 -9.86 -16.23
CA SER A 279 0.03 -9.64 -17.53
C SER A 279 -0.25 -8.17 -17.80
N ARG A 280 -0.78 -7.45 -16.82
CA ARG A 280 -1.08 -6.00 -16.93
C ARG A 280 0.19 -5.18 -17.12
N LEU A 281 1.22 -5.47 -16.35
CA LEU A 281 2.53 -4.82 -16.47
C LEU A 281 3.14 -5.03 -17.85
N LEU A 282 3.20 -6.29 -18.33
CA LEU A 282 3.84 -6.60 -19.59
C LEU A 282 3.10 -6.00 -20.79
N LEU A 283 1.77 -5.97 -20.74
CA LEU A 283 0.97 -5.25 -21.74
C LEU A 283 1.31 -3.75 -21.76
N ALA A 284 1.42 -3.11 -20.59
CA ALA A 284 1.79 -1.70 -20.50
C ALA A 284 3.24 -1.44 -20.91
N ALA A 285 4.16 -2.36 -20.65
CA ALA A 285 5.56 -2.23 -21.07
C ALA A 285 5.75 -2.47 -22.60
N ALA A 286 4.84 -3.19 -23.23
CA ALA A 286 4.83 -3.40 -24.68
C ALA A 286 4.10 -2.28 -25.46
N ASP A 287 3.39 -1.38 -24.75
CA ASP A 287 2.68 -0.26 -25.35
C ASP A 287 3.68 0.75 -25.93
N PRO A 288 3.48 1.29 -27.15
CA PRO A 288 4.33 2.34 -27.70
C PRO A 288 4.50 3.57 -26.79
N ASP A 289 3.49 3.88 -25.98
CA ASP A 289 3.55 4.98 -25.03
C ASP A 289 4.60 4.76 -23.92
N PHE A 290 5.03 3.56 -23.64
CA PHE A 290 6.06 3.28 -22.66
C PHE A 290 7.37 3.99 -22.97
N GLU A 291 7.83 3.94 -24.22
CA GLU A 291 9.03 4.64 -24.67
C GLU A 291 8.86 6.17 -24.59
N HIS A 292 7.67 6.65 -24.92
CA HIS A 292 7.35 8.07 -24.78
C HIS A 292 7.42 8.54 -23.32
N TYR A 293 6.85 7.77 -22.39
CA TYR A 293 6.91 8.10 -20.96
C TYR A 293 8.34 8.04 -20.40
N LEU A 294 9.15 7.08 -20.81
CA LEU A 294 10.56 7.03 -20.40
C LEU A 294 11.32 8.31 -20.82
N ARG A 295 11.15 8.76 -22.07
CA ARG A 295 11.77 10.00 -22.55
C ARG A 295 11.27 11.23 -21.79
N GLN A 296 9.98 11.32 -21.52
CA GLN A 296 9.39 12.43 -20.80
C GLN A 296 9.86 12.50 -19.33
N ALA A 297 9.92 11.35 -18.66
CA ALA A 297 10.36 11.25 -17.26
C ALA A 297 11.85 11.59 -17.09
N SER A 298 12.68 11.33 -18.11
CA SER A 298 14.11 11.66 -18.09
C SER A 298 14.41 13.14 -18.33
N GLY A 299 13.40 13.97 -18.61
CA GLY A 299 13.60 15.38 -18.97
C GLY A 299 14.43 15.56 -20.24
N GLY A 300 14.39 14.59 -21.17
CA GLY A 300 15.14 14.60 -22.42
C GLY A 300 16.62 14.18 -22.28
N ARG A 301 17.05 13.65 -21.13
CA ARG A 301 18.44 13.22 -20.88
C ARG A 301 18.79 11.83 -21.44
N MET A 302 17.84 11.09 -21.98
CA MET A 302 18.16 9.84 -22.66
C MET A 302 18.69 10.16 -24.05
N GLU A 303 20.01 10.12 -24.18
CA GLU A 303 20.66 10.05 -25.50
C GLU A 303 20.21 8.77 -26.20
N ASP A 304 19.93 8.91 -27.52
CA ASP A 304 19.60 7.83 -28.41
C ASP A 304 20.73 6.76 -28.35
N PRO A 305 20.45 5.49 -28.05
CA PRO A 305 21.50 4.48 -28.13
C PRO A 305 21.80 4.24 -29.61
N ARG A 306 22.92 4.81 -30.07
CA ARG A 306 23.51 4.45 -31.36
C ARG A 306 24.11 3.04 -31.31
#